data_a5faaa84c81314b2b813b69846e13503
#
_entry.id   a5faaa84c81314b2b813b69846e13503
#
_cell.length_a   1.000
_cell.length_b   1.000
_cell.length_c   1.000
_cell.angle_alpha   90.00
_cell.angle_beta   90.00
_cell.angle_gamma   90.00
#
_symmetry.space_group_name_H-M   'P 1'
#
loop_
_entity.id
_entity.type
_entity.pdbx_description
1 polymer ?
#
loop_
_entity_poly.entity_id
_entity_poly.type
_entity_poly.pdbx_seq_one_letter_code
_entity_poly.pdbx_strand_id
1 'polypeptide(L)'
;MRLFYINYADLSVAYGATVCIVELAKALARQGHEVTVIVPQFKRNPLPPDGFDLLTIPNRDIRFLRKVWFYLASAFWVTLWALRKRPDILYWGEMTYTITPYLVSKLTGIPYAIIAHGFAPDELRVSRWRMAIVKWCQKVYFGNASVVVTVTPKIAERIHEVYGIPKEKLVPIENGVNLERFRPMDKFEARRQLGLPETGYIYIGWVGYFFPWSGVETLLEAAKKILAEFPNARFIIVGHGVWGTHLSDFAQSLGLKVHLMKPLNNAPSHLPSIPLPDPATWQVCFTGEVANELVPVFINSWDIATAPYPGGRNEKSGGSSMKIREYFGCGVPVVTTDVAGIGTRWLIGEVETERGRNGETESKVTIGERGVLTVPDDADAFAEGLLILIRDASLREQMGKNAREFAETHCSWDEVARQTVKAFEGVFRVERSGLRFK
;
A
#
# COMPACT_ATOMS: atom_id res chain seq x y z
N MET A 1 26.30 -3.01 -3.80
CA MET A 1 26.07 -1.83 -4.64
C MET A 1 25.89 -0.61 -3.75
N ARG A 2 26.34 0.56 -4.26
CA ARG A 2 26.01 1.87 -3.67
C ARG A 2 24.86 2.49 -4.43
N LEU A 3 23.77 2.84 -3.77
CA LEU A 3 22.61 3.41 -4.43
C LEU A 3 22.12 4.69 -3.74
N PHE A 4 21.66 5.65 -4.55
CA PHE A 4 20.89 6.79 -4.08
C PHE A 4 19.42 6.52 -4.32
N TYR A 5 18.59 6.60 -3.25
CA TYR A 5 17.15 6.40 -3.30
C TYR A 5 16.46 7.74 -3.07
N ILE A 6 15.99 8.37 -4.15
CA ILE A 6 15.54 9.76 -4.16
C ILE A 6 14.00 9.79 -4.22
N ASN A 7 13.37 10.43 -3.22
CA ASN A 7 11.91 10.50 -3.13
C ASN A 7 11.42 11.88 -2.65
N TYR A 8 10.25 12.26 -3.12
CA TYR A 8 9.52 13.41 -2.56
C TYR A 8 8.57 12.91 -1.46
N ALA A 9 9.08 12.71 -0.27
CA ALA A 9 8.34 12.20 0.87
C ALA A 9 8.75 12.86 2.17
N ASP A 10 7.81 13.03 3.10
CA ASP A 10 8.05 13.51 4.46
C ASP A 10 8.26 12.31 5.38
N LEU A 11 9.50 11.95 5.66
CA LEU A 11 9.84 10.82 6.52
C LEU A 11 9.56 11.07 8.03
N SER A 12 9.03 12.23 8.40
CA SER A 12 8.57 12.49 9.78
C SER A 12 7.17 11.94 10.06
N VAL A 13 6.48 11.48 9.01
CA VAL A 13 5.11 10.97 9.07
C VAL A 13 5.06 9.55 8.52
N ALA A 14 4.52 8.62 9.30
CA ALA A 14 4.40 7.23 8.89
C ALA A 14 3.07 7.00 8.14
N TYR A 15 3.10 7.15 6.83
CA TYR A 15 2.01 6.72 5.94
C TYR A 15 2.55 5.80 4.84
N GLY A 16 1.68 5.11 4.11
CA GLY A 16 2.05 4.02 3.22
C GLY A 16 3.30 4.27 2.35
N ALA A 17 3.41 5.43 1.70
CA ALA A 17 4.57 5.73 0.84
C ALA A 17 5.87 5.87 1.63
N THR A 18 5.85 6.50 2.82
CA THR A 18 7.06 6.64 3.65
C THR A 18 7.49 5.33 4.27
N VAL A 19 6.53 4.48 4.65
CA VAL A 19 6.82 3.12 5.13
C VAL A 19 7.52 2.31 4.04
N CYS A 20 7.03 2.34 2.78
CA CYS A 20 7.68 1.66 1.66
C CYS A 20 9.13 2.11 1.45
N ILE A 21 9.39 3.42 1.52
CA ILE A 21 10.74 3.97 1.33
C ILE A 21 11.69 3.48 2.43
N VAL A 22 11.28 3.60 3.68
CA VAL A 22 12.11 3.24 4.85
C VAL A 22 12.35 1.73 4.91
N GLU A 23 11.31 0.92 4.77
CA GLU A 23 11.43 -0.54 4.87
C GLU A 23 12.26 -1.12 3.71
N LEU A 24 12.09 -0.62 2.48
CA LEU A 24 12.92 -1.04 1.35
C LEU A 24 14.38 -0.62 1.54
N ALA A 25 14.65 0.61 2.02
CA ALA A 25 16.00 1.05 2.29
C ALA A 25 16.69 0.19 3.36
N LYS A 26 15.98 -0.14 4.46
CA LYS A 26 16.47 -1.05 5.50
C LYS A 26 16.76 -2.45 4.94
N ALA A 27 15.86 -2.99 4.14
CA ALA A 27 16.01 -4.33 3.57
C ALA A 27 17.21 -4.40 2.60
N LEU A 28 17.40 -3.39 1.76
CA LEU A 28 18.57 -3.28 0.89
C LEU A 28 19.87 -3.19 1.70
N ALA A 29 19.88 -2.39 2.79
CA ALA A 29 21.04 -2.27 3.67
C ALA A 29 21.37 -3.58 4.40
N ARG A 30 20.35 -4.33 4.88
CA ARG A 30 20.57 -5.67 5.47
C ARG A 30 21.21 -6.66 4.48
N GLN A 31 20.96 -6.50 3.18
CA GLN A 31 21.59 -7.30 2.13
C GLN A 31 22.99 -6.82 1.72
N GLY A 32 23.59 -5.89 2.50
CA GLY A 32 24.95 -5.42 2.30
C GLY A 32 25.10 -4.33 1.22
N HIS A 33 24.03 -3.61 0.87
CA HIS A 33 24.10 -2.48 -0.04
C HIS A 33 24.27 -1.16 0.72
N GLU A 34 25.08 -0.25 0.18
CA GLU A 34 25.22 1.11 0.69
C GLU A 34 24.07 1.97 0.17
N VAL A 35 23.08 2.24 1.02
CA VAL A 35 21.87 2.97 0.66
C VAL A 35 21.92 4.39 1.22
N THR A 36 21.78 5.38 0.36
CA THR A 36 21.56 6.77 0.76
C THR A 36 20.18 7.21 0.32
N VAL A 37 19.27 7.41 1.26
CA VAL A 37 17.93 7.97 1.00
C VAL A 37 18.03 9.48 0.91
N ILE A 38 17.42 10.08 -0.12
CA ILE A 38 17.45 11.52 -0.37
C ILE A 38 16.02 12.04 -0.47
N VAL A 39 15.64 12.94 0.45
CA VAL A 39 14.29 13.51 0.56
C VAL A 39 14.35 15.03 0.77
N PRO A 40 13.23 15.75 0.53
CA PRO A 40 13.17 17.15 0.91
C PRO A 40 13.20 17.33 2.44
N GLN A 41 13.82 18.41 2.90
CA GLN A 41 13.76 18.81 4.30
C GLN A 41 12.39 19.42 4.59
N PHE A 42 11.67 18.85 5.54
CA PHE A 42 10.41 19.37 6.08
C PHE A 42 10.62 20.04 7.43
N LYS A 43 9.57 20.68 7.99
CA LYS A 43 9.65 21.38 9.29
C LYS A 43 9.96 20.46 10.47
N ARG A 44 9.49 19.21 10.40
CA ARG A 44 9.80 18.18 11.39
C ARG A 44 11.04 17.42 10.95
N ASN A 45 11.87 17.04 11.91
CA ASN A 45 12.98 16.17 11.62
C ASN A 45 12.47 14.80 11.16
N PRO A 46 13.08 14.20 10.12
CA PRO A 46 12.77 12.84 9.75
C PRO A 46 13.10 11.88 10.89
N LEU A 47 12.47 10.72 10.90
CA LEU A 47 12.86 9.62 11.78
C LEU A 47 14.35 9.31 11.57
N PRO A 48 15.11 9.00 12.64
CA PRO A 48 16.52 8.66 12.51
C PRO A 48 16.68 7.47 11.54
N PRO A 49 17.66 7.54 10.62
CA PRO A 49 17.94 6.44 9.72
C PRO A 49 18.44 5.23 10.55
N ASP A 50 18.00 4.03 10.14
CA ASP A 50 18.39 2.77 10.73
C ASP A 50 18.89 1.85 9.60
N GLY A 51 20.21 1.65 9.54
CA GLY A 51 20.86 0.85 8.53
C GLY A 51 21.13 1.53 7.18
N PHE A 52 20.69 2.79 6.96
CA PHE A 52 20.96 3.54 5.73
C PHE A 52 21.35 5.00 6.02
N ASP A 53 22.01 5.66 5.07
CA ASP A 53 22.31 7.08 5.14
C ASP A 53 21.09 7.92 4.74
N LEU A 54 20.94 9.10 5.37
CA LEU A 54 19.90 10.06 5.02
C LEU A 54 20.52 11.40 4.63
N LEU A 55 20.17 11.91 3.44
CA LEU A 55 20.47 13.26 3.01
C LEU A 55 19.17 14.03 2.78
N THR A 56 19.14 15.27 3.24
CA THR A 56 17.98 16.15 3.03
C THR A 56 18.33 17.31 2.10
N ILE A 57 17.45 17.56 1.14
CA ILE A 57 17.55 18.69 0.22
C ILE A 57 16.81 19.88 0.85
N PRO A 58 17.46 21.05 1.01
CA PRO A 58 16.82 22.24 1.52
C PRO A 58 15.52 22.55 0.74
N ASN A 59 14.41 22.62 1.43
CA ASN A 59 13.10 22.86 0.80
C ASN A 59 12.49 24.16 1.32
N ARG A 60 11.98 24.99 0.40
CA ARG A 60 11.26 26.21 0.76
C ARG A 60 9.77 25.94 0.86
N ASP A 61 9.17 26.28 1.98
CA ASP A 61 7.74 26.07 2.26
C ASP A 61 6.83 27.08 1.52
N ILE A 62 6.99 27.17 0.21
CA ILE A 62 6.12 27.99 -0.65
C ILE A 62 5.03 27.04 -1.20
N ARG A 63 3.81 27.18 -0.68
CA ARG A 63 2.68 26.25 -0.81
C ARG A 63 2.46 25.64 -2.21
N PHE A 64 2.66 26.40 -3.31
CA PHE A 64 2.47 25.91 -4.68
C PHE A 64 3.76 25.55 -5.41
N LEU A 65 4.92 26.02 -4.94
CA LEU A 65 6.21 25.84 -5.59
C LEU A 65 7.08 24.77 -4.94
N ARG A 66 6.62 24.17 -3.84
CA ARG A 66 7.38 23.21 -3.03
C ARG A 66 7.93 22.03 -3.83
N LYS A 67 7.09 21.41 -4.69
CA LYS A 67 7.51 20.32 -5.57
C LYS A 67 8.48 20.78 -6.67
N VAL A 68 8.18 21.90 -7.31
CA VAL A 68 9.05 22.47 -8.34
C VAL A 68 10.42 22.83 -7.78
N TRP A 69 10.44 23.46 -6.61
CA TRP A 69 11.69 23.75 -5.90
C TRP A 69 12.51 22.50 -5.62
N PHE A 70 11.86 21.45 -5.10
CA PHE A 70 12.53 20.17 -4.86
C PHE A 70 13.12 19.58 -6.15
N TYR A 71 12.41 19.64 -7.27
CA TYR A 71 12.91 19.13 -8.54
C TYR A 71 14.14 19.88 -9.03
N LEU A 72 14.14 21.21 -8.95
CA LEU A 72 15.30 22.02 -9.31
C LEU A 72 16.47 21.82 -8.35
N ALA A 73 16.19 21.83 -7.04
CA ALA A 73 17.21 21.61 -6.02
C ALA A 73 17.78 20.18 -6.09
N SER A 74 16.95 19.17 -6.38
CA SER A 74 17.42 17.80 -6.55
C SER A 74 18.31 17.64 -7.79
N ALA A 75 18.02 18.36 -8.89
CA ALA A 75 18.91 18.36 -10.05
C ALA A 75 20.32 18.83 -9.69
N PHE A 76 20.44 19.84 -8.85
CA PHE A 76 21.75 20.36 -8.40
C PHE A 76 22.39 19.47 -7.33
N TRP A 77 21.70 19.23 -6.21
CA TRP A 77 22.30 18.53 -5.07
C TRP A 77 22.60 17.07 -5.36
N VAL A 78 21.67 16.35 -6.02
CA VAL A 78 21.89 14.94 -6.38
C VAL A 78 23.04 14.81 -7.37
N THR A 79 23.16 15.72 -8.37
CA THR A 79 24.33 15.74 -9.27
C THR A 79 25.62 15.92 -8.50
N LEU A 80 25.69 16.92 -7.59
CA LEU A 80 26.87 17.20 -6.81
C LEU A 80 27.30 16.02 -5.93
N TRP A 81 26.34 15.41 -5.23
CA TRP A 81 26.59 14.24 -4.38
C TRP A 81 26.93 12.99 -5.19
N ALA A 82 26.26 12.78 -6.34
CA ALA A 82 26.53 11.65 -7.22
C ALA A 82 27.94 11.72 -7.84
N LEU A 83 28.43 12.90 -8.23
CA LEU A 83 29.78 13.09 -8.71
C LEU A 83 30.85 12.84 -7.63
N ARG A 84 30.52 13.12 -6.36
CA ARG A 84 31.45 12.90 -5.21
C ARG A 84 31.41 11.47 -4.70
N LYS A 85 30.22 10.91 -4.47
CA LYS A 85 30.04 9.58 -3.85
C LYS A 85 30.04 8.43 -4.86
N ARG A 86 29.85 8.72 -6.16
CA ARG A 86 29.85 7.75 -7.27
C ARG A 86 28.95 6.54 -6.99
N PRO A 87 27.61 6.71 -6.78
CA PRO A 87 26.72 5.57 -6.65
C PRO A 87 26.68 4.77 -7.96
N ASP A 88 26.39 3.47 -7.85
CA ASP A 88 26.24 2.58 -9.00
C ASP A 88 24.94 2.87 -9.76
N ILE A 89 23.91 3.30 -9.04
CA ILE A 89 22.57 3.59 -9.61
C ILE A 89 21.85 4.69 -8.84
N LEU A 90 21.05 5.48 -9.57
CA LEU A 90 20.12 6.48 -9.02
C LEU A 90 18.70 5.91 -9.07
N TYR A 91 18.11 5.58 -7.93
CA TYR A 91 16.76 5.05 -7.84
C TYR A 91 15.78 6.16 -7.44
N TRP A 92 14.88 6.53 -8.34
CA TRP A 92 13.97 7.65 -8.17
C TRP A 92 12.54 7.18 -7.93
N GLY A 93 11.86 7.75 -6.93
CA GLY A 93 10.41 7.70 -6.84
C GLY A 93 9.76 8.41 -8.02
N GLU A 94 8.56 7.98 -8.40
CA GLU A 94 7.80 8.62 -9.47
C GLU A 94 7.58 10.11 -9.18
N MET A 95 7.80 10.94 -10.19
CA MET A 95 7.64 12.38 -10.13
C MET A 95 6.73 12.87 -11.26
N THR A 96 6.06 14.00 -11.02
CA THR A 96 5.23 14.66 -12.03
C THR A 96 5.83 16.01 -12.42
N TYR A 97 5.62 16.46 -13.64
CA TYR A 97 6.08 17.77 -14.15
C TYR A 97 7.60 17.97 -14.16
N THR A 98 8.39 16.92 -14.27
CA THR A 98 9.85 17.03 -14.27
C THR A 98 10.51 15.93 -15.10
N ILE A 99 11.70 16.25 -15.62
CA ILE A 99 12.62 15.30 -16.26
C ILE A 99 13.94 15.20 -15.49
N THR A 100 13.93 15.61 -14.22
CA THR A 100 15.14 15.65 -13.36
C THR A 100 15.90 14.32 -13.33
N PRO A 101 15.28 13.13 -13.19
CA PRO A 101 16.02 11.86 -13.21
C PRO A 101 16.88 11.70 -14.47
N TYR A 102 16.33 12.01 -15.64
CA TYR A 102 17.02 11.97 -16.91
C TYR A 102 18.18 12.98 -16.98
N LEU A 103 17.95 14.23 -16.55
CA LEU A 103 18.99 15.26 -16.57
C LEU A 103 20.18 14.91 -15.66
N VAL A 104 19.91 14.46 -14.43
CA VAL A 104 20.96 14.07 -13.48
C VAL A 104 21.77 12.90 -14.04
N SER A 105 21.12 11.88 -14.60
CA SER A 105 21.82 10.76 -15.24
C SER A 105 22.70 11.21 -16.40
N LYS A 106 22.23 12.12 -17.25
CA LYS A 106 23.04 12.68 -18.35
C LYS A 106 24.24 13.47 -17.87
N LEU A 107 24.10 14.25 -16.79
CA LEU A 107 25.19 15.05 -16.23
C LEU A 107 26.24 14.21 -15.48
N THR A 108 25.83 13.11 -14.88
CA THR A 108 26.72 12.29 -14.03
C THR A 108 27.26 11.05 -14.76
N GLY A 109 26.61 10.63 -15.85
CA GLY A 109 26.87 9.35 -16.53
C GLY A 109 26.41 8.12 -15.74
N ILE A 110 25.67 8.30 -14.62
CA ILE A 110 25.20 7.21 -13.76
C ILE A 110 23.82 6.76 -14.23
N PRO A 111 23.57 5.43 -14.41
CA PRO A 111 22.27 4.92 -14.79
C PRO A 111 21.22 5.19 -13.72
N TYR A 112 19.96 5.27 -14.14
CA TYR A 112 18.87 5.45 -13.19
C TYR A 112 17.72 4.47 -13.40
N ALA A 113 17.07 4.15 -12.29
CA ALA A 113 15.83 3.40 -12.22
C ALA A 113 14.71 4.28 -11.64
N ILE A 114 13.47 3.94 -11.97
CA ILE A 114 12.27 4.59 -11.42
C ILE A 114 11.44 3.56 -10.66
N ILE A 115 10.85 3.96 -9.53
CA ILE A 115 9.74 3.21 -8.92
C ILE A 115 8.44 3.99 -9.11
N ALA A 116 7.44 3.33 -9.71
CA ALA A 116 6.10 3.85 -9.93
C ALA A 116 5.12 3.18 -8.96
N HIS A 117 4.61 3.97 -7.99
CA HIS A 117 3.61 3.54 -7.01
C HIS A 117 2.16 3.72 -7.49
N GLY A 118 1.96 4.42 -8.60
CA GLY A 118 0.68 4.70 -9.23
C GLY A 118 0.87 5.04 -10.70
N PHE A 119 -0.17 5.55 -11.33
CA PHE A 119 -0.10 6.03 -12.71
C PHE A 119 -0.75 7.41 -12.81
N ALA A 120 0.07 8.45 -12.82
CA ALA A 120 -0.37 9.85 -12.73
C ALA A 120 -1.48 10.24 -13.73
N PRO A 121 -1.50 9.77 -15.00
CA PRO A 121 -2.60 10.07 -15.93
C PRO A 121 -3.97 9.56 -15.49
N ASP A 122 -4.04 8.48 -14.73
CA ASP A 122 -5.30 7.91 -14.24
C ASP A 122 -5.72 8.53 -12.89
N GLU A 123 -4.79 9.14 -12.17
CA GLU A 123 -5.00 9.72 -10.83
C GLU A 123 -5.23 11.22 -10.82
N LEU A 124 -4.53 11.95 -11.68
CA LEU A 124 -4.56 13.41 -11.69
C LEU A 124 -5.78 13.96 -12.43
N ARG A 125 -6.57 14.78 -11.74
CA ARG A 125 -7.65 15.55 -12.35
C ARG A 125 -7.13 16.97 -12.64
N VAL A 126 -6.49 17.14 -13.80
CA VAL A 126 -5.92 18.42 -14.24
C VAL A 126 -6.39 18.78 -15.66
N SER A 127 -6.21 20.04 -16.06
CA SER A 127 -6.56 20.49 -17.43
C SER A 127 -5.75 19.73 -18.49
N ARG A 128 -6.30 19.66 -19.72
CA ARG A 128 -5.69 18.90 -20.84
C ARG A 128 -4.24 19.28 -21.11
N TRP A 129 -3.91 20.57 -21.09
CA TRP A 129 -2.55 21.04 -21.33
C TRP A 129 -1.57 20.63 -20.23
N ARG A 130 -2.01 20.65 -18.93
CA ARG A 130 -1.21 20.17 -17.81
C ARG A 130 -0.97 18.66 -17.91
N MET A 131 -1.99 17.92 -18.30
CA MET A 131 -1.85 16.47 -18.52
C MET A 131 -0.88 16.17 -19.69
N ALA A 132 -0.89 16.99 -20.75
CA ALA A 132 0.09 16.85 -21.85
C ALA A 132 1.53 17.03 -21.36
N ILE A 133 1.78 18.01 -20.47
CA ILE A 133 3.10 18.20 -19.85
C ILE A 133 3.48 16.99 -18.99
N VAL A 134 2.57 16.49 -18.13
CA VAL A 134 2.83 15.30 -17.31
C VAL A 134 3.20 14.12 -18.20
N LYS A 135 2.41 13.84 -19.23
CA LYS A 135 2.66 12.73 -20.17
C LYS A 135 3.99 12.88 -20.90
N TRP A 136 4.34 14.09 -21.34
CA TRP A 136 5.63 14.34 -21.97
C TRP A 136 6.78 14.10 -21.02
N CYS A 137 6.74 14.66 -19.80
CA CYS A 137 7.77 14.43 -18.79
C CYS A 137 7.93 12.95 -18.47
N GLN A 138 6.81 12.24 -18.22
CA GLN A 138 6.81 10.83 -17.91
C GLN A 138 7.36 9.98 -19.06
N LYS A 139 6.98 10.27 -20.31
CA LYS A 139 7.53 9.60 -21.48
C LYS A 139 9.05 9.76 -21.58
N VAL A 140 9.58 10.98 -21.30
CA VAL A 140 11.01 11.23 -21.31
C VAL A 140 11.73 10.43 -20.22
N TYR A 141 11.31 10.52 -18.98
CA TYR A 141 12.06 9.88 -17.91
C TYR A 141 11.85 8.36 -17.82
N PHE A 142 10.66 7.82 -18.13
CA PHE A 142 10.46 6.36 -18.22
C PHE A 142 11.21 5.78 -19.43
N GLY A 143 11.17 6.45 -20.58
CA GLY A 143 11.81 5.98 -21.80
C GLY A 143 13.33 5.86 -21.68
N ASN A 144 13.96 6.79 -20.95
CA ASN A 144 15.41 6.82 -20.76
C ASN A 144 15.88 6.11 -19.47
N ALA A 145 14.95 5.65 -18.62
CA ALA A 145 15.32 4.83 -17.46
C ALA A 145 15.92 3.50 -17.92
N SER A 146 16.90 3.02 -17.18
CA SER A 146 17.48 1.69 -17.41
C SER A 146 16.48 0.59 -17.05
N VAL A 147 15.71 0.78 -15.99
CA VAL A 147 14.60 -0.08 -15.57
C VAL A 147 13.53 0.75 -14.85
N VAL A 148 12.28 0.35 -15.01
CA VAL A 148 11.13 0.92 -14.30
C VAL A 148 10.51 -0.17 -13.45
N VAL A 149 10.65 -0.06 -12.15
CA VAL A 149 9.96 -0.90 -11.18
C VAL A 149 8.54 -0.37 -11.01
N THR A 150 7.55 -1.24 -11.07
CA THR A 150 6.14 -0.88 -10.84
C THR A 150 5.58 -1.71 -9.70
N VAL A 151 4.77 -1.12 -8.83
CA VAL A 151 4.24 -1.86 -7.66
C VAL A 151 3.11 -2.83 -8.00
N THR A 152 2.64 -2.86 -9.25
CA THR A 152 1.71 -3.87 -9.75
C THR A 152 1.94 -4.12 -11.24
N PRO A 153 1.58 -5.33 -11.76
CA PRO A 153 1.61 -5.60 -13.20
C PRO A 153 0.72 -4.65 -14.02
N LYS A 154 -0.41 -4.21 -13.44
CA LYS A 154 -1.33 -3.29 -14.13
C LYS A 154 -0.73 -1.92 -14.38
N ILE A 155 0.05 -1.38 -13.45
CA ILE A 155 0.80 -0.14 -13.66
C ILE A 155 1.83 -0.30 -14.79
N ALA A 156 2.52 -1.44 -14.85
CA ALA A 156 3.45 -1.75 -15.96
C ALA A 156 2.73 -1.75 -17.31
N GLU A 157 1.58 -2.43 -17.39
CA GLU A 157 0.73 -2.45 -18.58
C GLU A 157 0.33 -1.03 -19.01
N ARG A 158 -0.15 -0.19 -18.07
CA ARG A 158 -0.55 1.20 -18.33
C ARG A 158 0.61 2.06 -18.84
N ILE A 159 1.81 1.90 -18.28
CA ILE A 159 3.01 2.61 -18.74
C ILE A 159 3.37 2.17 -20.15
N HIS A 160 3.31 0.88 -20.47
CA HIS A 160 3.53 0.35 -21.80
C HIS A 160 2.52 0.91 -22.81
N GLU A 161 1.21 0.81 -22.51
CA GLU A 161 0.13 1.26 -23.38
C GLU A 161 0.21 2.75 -23.72
N VAL A 162 0.46 3.59 -22.69
CA VAL A 162 0.39 5.05 -22.86
C VAL A 162 1.67 5.66 -23.42
N TYR A 163 2.83 5.09 -23.09
CA TYR A 163 4.13 5.67 -23.44
C TYR A 163 4.94 4.84 -24.43
N GLY A 164 4.53 3.60 -24.71
CA GLY A 164 5.27 2.69 -25.58
C GLY A 164 6.59 2.20 -24.98
N ILE A 165 6.71 2.22 -23.64
CA ILE A 165 7.92 1.73 -22.98
C ILE A 165 8.02 0.20 -23.16
N PRO A 166 9.17 -0.34 -23.60
CA PRO A 166 9.33 -1.78 -23.79
C PRO A 166 9.05 -2.57 -22.51
N LYS A 167 8.33 -3.69 -22.63
CA LYS A 167 7.94 -4.54 -21.48
C LYS A 167 9.15 -5.05 -20.71
N GLU A 168 10.26 -5.29 -21.38
CA GLU A 168 11.53 -5.75 -20.80
C GLU A 168 12.15 -4.75 -19.82
N LYS A 169 11.78 -3.47 -19.93
CA LYS A 169 12.16 -2.42 -18.97
C LYS A 169 11.21 -2.28 -17.79
N LEU A 170 10.04 -2.91 -17.84
CA LEU A 170 8.99 -2.79 -16.83
C LEU A 170 9.02 -4.02 -15.94
N VAL A 171 9.42 -3.86 -14.70
CA VAL A 171 9.57 -4.96 -13.74
C VAL A 171 8.57 -4.76 -12.60
N PRO A 172 7.46 -5.52 -12.58
CA PRO A 172 6.52 -5.49 -11.46
C PRO A 172 7.17 -6.10 -10.22
N ILE A 173 7.23 -5.30 -9.14
CA ILE A 173 7.70 -5.73 -7.81
C ILE A 173 6.74 -5.11 -6.79
N GLU A 174 5.91 -5.94 -6.20
CA GLU A 174 4.90 -5.47 -5.26
C GLU A 174 5.50 -5.06 -3.91
N ASN A 175 4.77 -4.24 -3.13
CA ASN A 175 5.22 -3.82 -1.81
C ASN A 175 5.34 -5.01 -0.85
N GLY A 176 6.20 -4.86 0.15
CA GLY A 176 6.39 -5.84 1.20
C GLY A 176 5.60 -5.55 2.47
N VAL A 177 5.80 -6.43 3.45
CA VAL A 177 5.36 -6.27 4.84
C VAL A 177 6.54 -6.54 5.79
N ASN A 178 6.59 -5.82 6.90
CA ASN A 178 7.55 -6.07 7.96
C ASN A 178 7.04 -7.23 8.84
N LEU A 179 7.57 -8.43 8.63
CA LEU A 179 7.12 -9.66 9.28
C LEU A 179 7.57 -9.82 10.74
N GLU A 180 8.52 -9.00 11.20
CA GLU A 180 8.89 -8.94 12.62
C GLU A 180 7.84 -8.17 13.41
N ARG A 181 7.31 -7.10 12.79
CA ARG A 181 6.28 -6.25 13.37
C ARG A 181 4.88 -6.83 13.19
N PHE A 182 4.53 -7.24 11.96
CA PHE A 182 3.26 -7.90 11.64
C PHE A 182 3.45 -9.41 11.73
N ARG A 183 3.22 -9.94 12.91
CA ARG A 183 3.33 -11.37 13.22
C ARG A 183 2.13 -11.84 14.01
N PRO A 184 1.80 -13.13 13.98
CA PRO A 184 0.74 -13.68 14.80
C PRO A 184 1.00 -13.43 16.30
N MET A 185 -0.02 -12.99 16.98
CA MET A 185 -0.12 -12.86 18.44
C MET A 185 -1.28 -13.70 18.93
N ASP A 186 -1.26 -14.06 20.21
CA ASP A 186 -2.44 -14.65 20.83
C ASP A 186 -3.62 -13.66 20.74
N LYS A 187 -4.71 -14.10 20.12
CA LYS A 187 -5.90 -13.26 19.85
C LYS A 187 -6.51 -12.72 21.13
N PHE A 188 -6.55 -13.52 22.17
CA PHE A 188 -7.12 -13.13 23.45
C PHE A 188 -6.24 -12.10 24.16
N GLU A 189 -4.93 -12.25 24.06
CA GLU A 189 -3.99 -11.25 24.55
C GLU A 189 -4.15 -9.91 23.81
N ALA A 190 -4.25 -9.94 22.48
CA ALA A 190 -4.51 -8.73 21.69
C ALA A 190 -5.83 -8.06 22.09
N ARG A 191 -6.89 -8.83 22.33
CA ARG A 191 -8.18 -8.32 22.81
C ARG A 191 -8.06 -7.70 24.21
N ARG A 192 -7.38 -8.35 25.14
CA ARG A 192 -7.14 -7.80 26.50
C ARG A 192 -6.41 -6.45 26.44
N GLN A 193 -5.37 -6.34 25.61
CA GLN A 193 -4.63 -5.07 25.44
C GLN A 193 -5.54 -3.94 24.93
N LEU A 194 -6.55 -4.27 24.12
CA LEU A 194 -7.51 -3.30 23.62
C LEU A 194 -8.75 -3.12 24.50
N GLY A 195 -8.85 -3.81 25.64
CA GLY A 195 -10.02 -3.75 26.50
C GLY A 195 -11.25 -4.47 25.94
N LEU A 196 -11.06 -5.37 24.98
CA LEU A 196 -12.14 -6.14 24.35
C LEU A 196 -12.39 -7.47 25.08
N PRO A 197 -13.65 -7.93 25.19
CA PRO A 197 -13.96 -9.29 25.59
C PRO A 197 -13.29 -10.34 24.70
N GLU A 198 -12.75 -11.38 25.35
CA GLU A 198 -12.08 -12.48 24.65
C GLU A 198 -13.05 -13.27 23.77
N THR A 199 -14.27 -13.47 24.26
CA THR A 199 -15.32 -14.29 23.62
C THR A 199 -16.65 -13.53 23.56
N GLY A 200 -17.68 -14.13 22.94
CA GLY A 200 -19.01 -13.56 22.85
C GLY A 200 -19.23 -12.63 21.65
N TYR A 201 -18.16 -12.14 21.01
CA TYR A 201 -18.22 -11.29 19.84
C TYR A 201 -17.37 -11.81 18.69
N ILE A 202 -17.77 -11.49 17.47
CA ILE A 202 -16.97 -11.67 16.26
C ILE A 202 -16.47 -10.28 15.83
N TYR A 203 -15.15 -10.09 15.80
CA TYR A 203 -14.55 -8.81 15.44
C TYR A 203 -14.11 -8.82 13.97
N ILE A 204 -14.62 -7.86 13.23
CA ILE A 204 -14.34 -7.64 11.80
C ILE A 204 -13.62 -6.32 11.69
N GLY A 205 -12.43 -6.31 11.09
CA GLY A 205 -11.56 -5.16 11.09
C GLY A 205 -11.19 -4.62 9.72
N TRP A 206 -10.93 -3.30 9.69
CA TRP A 206 -10.35 -2.59 8.57
C TRP A 206 -9.31 -1.59 9.08
N VAL A 207 -8.17 -1.44 8.36
CA VAL A 207 -7.15 -0.43 8.68
C VAL A 207 -6.75 0.36 7.44
N GLY A 208 -6.53 1.66 7.59
CA GLY A 208 -5.97 2.49 6.54
C GLY A 208 -6.32 3.97 6.61
N TYR A 209 -5.94 4.68 5.56
CA TYR A 209 -6.32 6.08 5.39
C TYR A 209 -7.67 6.17 4.64
N PHE A 210 -8.57 7.02 5.12
CA PHE A 210 -9.90 7.18 4.54
C PHE A 210 -9.88 8.04 3.28
N PHE A 211 -9.75 7.36 2.14
CA PHE A 211 -9.94 7.95 0.82
C PHE A 211 -11.30 7.54 0.23
N PRO A 212 -11.85 8.29 -0.74
CA PRO A 212 -13.06 7.91 -1.46
C PRO A 212 -12.99 6.54 -2.16
N TRP A 213 -11.78 6.04 -2.40
CA TRP A 213 -11.53 4.74 -3.05
C TRP A 213 -11.09 3.65 -2.06
N SER A 214 -11.33 3.85 -0.76
CA SER A 214 -11.05 2.84 0.28
C SER A 214 -12.12 1.77 0.39
N GLY A 215 -13.35 2.08 -0.05
CA GLY A 215 -14.50 1.17 -0.08
C GLY A 215 -15.13 0.88 1.28
N VAL A 216 -14.83 1.68 2.29
CA VAL A 216 -15.40 1.47 3.63
C VAL A 216 -16.93 1.57 3.62
N GLU A 217 -17.51 2.31 2.70
CA GLU A 217 -18.97 2.38 2.48
C GLU A 217 -19.57 0.99 2.22
N THR A 218 -18.95 0.21 1.32
CA THR A 218 -19.38 -1.17 1.03
C THR A 218 -19.34 -2.06 2.29
N LEU A 219 -18.30 -1.89 3.13
CA LEU A 219 -18.21 -2.58 4.42
C LEU A 219 -19.35 -2.18 5.38
N LEU A 220 -19.70 -0.90 5.44
CA LEU A 220 -20.76 -0.40 6.32
C LEU A 220 -22.14 -0.88 5.88
N GLU A 221 -22.41 -0.91 4.58
CA GLU A 221 -23.65 -1.49 4.03
C GLU A 221 -23.74 -3.00 4.31
N ALA A 222 -22.63 -3.73 4.12
CA ALA A 222 -22.54 -5.14 4.48
C ALA A 222 -22.74 -5.36 5.99
N ALA A 223 -22.17 -4.48 6.83
CA ALA A 223 -22.30 -4.55 8.29
C ALA A 223 -23.78 -4.49 8.74
N LYS A 224 -24.59 -3.62 8.13
CA LYS A 224 -26.02 -3.55 8.41
C LYS A 224 -26.72 -4.88 8.18
N LYS A 225 -26.38 -5.58 7.09
CA LYS A 225 -26.96 -6.89 6.74
C LYS A 225 -26.49 -7.98 7.71
N ILE A 226 -25.19 -8.01 8.01
CA ILE A 226 -24.61 -9.00 8.93
C ILE A 226 -25.20 -8.85 10.33
N LEU A 227 -25.36 -7.64 10.83
CA LEU A 227 -25.90 -7.39 12.18
C LEU A 227 -27.36 -7.81 12.37
N ALA A 228 -28.13 -7.93 11.29
CA ALA A 228 -29.49 -8.48 11.33
C ALA A 228 -29.49 -9.99 11.65
N GLU A 229 -28.47 -10.74 11.22
CA GLU A 229 -28.33 -12.17 11.44
C GLU A 229 -27.38 -12.48 12.61
N PHE A 230 -26.30 -11.72 12.75
CA PHE A 230 -25.28 -11.87 13.78
C PHE A 230 -25.15 -10.60 14.64
N PRO A 231 -26.07 -10.39 15.61
CA PRO A 231 -26.07 -9.18 16.45
C PRO A 231 -24.81 -9.00 17.30
N ASN A 232 -24.02 -10.06 17.49
CA ASN A 232 -22.75 -10.05 18.18
C ASN A 232 -21.54 -9.72 17.29
N ALA A 233 -21.71 -9.46 16.00
CA ALA A 233 -20.65 -8.93 15.17
C ALA A 233 -20.27 -7.49 15.58
N ARG A 234 -18.98 -7.15 15.50
CA ARG A 234 -18.45 -5.81 15.79
C ARG A 234 -17.45 -5.40 14.74
N PHE A 235 -17.60 -4.20 14.24
CA PHE A 235 -16.75 -3.64 13.18
C PHE A 235 -15.80 -2.61 13.75
N ILE A 236 -14.50 -2.85 13.66
CA ILE A 236 -13.44 -1.96 14.15
C ILE A 236 -12.73 -1.35 12.95
N ILE A 237 -12.87 -0.04 12.77
CA ILE A 237 -12.32 0.71 11.65
C ILE A 237 -11.20 1.61 12.15
N VAL A 238 -9.95 1.19 11.87
CA VAL A 238 -8.74 1.84 12.35
C VAL A 238 -8.22 2.80 11.29
N GLY A 239 -8.06 4.07 11.66
CA GLY A 239 -7.46 5.07 10.80
C GLY A 239 -8.21 6.39 10.75
N HIS A 240 -7.72 7.27 9.90
CA HIS A 240 -8.25 8.62 9.69
C HIS A 240 -8.15 9.00 8.21
N GLY A 241 -8.67 10.15 7.83
CA GLY A 241 -8.49 10.68 6.48
C GLY A 241 -9.56 11.67 6.06
N VAL A 242 -9.37 12.20 4.85
CA VAL A 242 -10.25 13.26 4.30
C VAL A 242 -11.72 12.85 4.16
N TRP A 243 -11.98 11.53 4.15
CA TRP A 243 -13.32 10.94 4.02
C TRP A 243 -13.94 10.51 5.37
N GLY A 244 -13.21 10.71 6.49
CA GLY A 244 -13.59 10.19 7.81
C GLY A 244 -14.96 10.64 8.31
N THR A 245 -15.26 11.95 8.25
CA THR A 245 -16.57 12.47 8.65
C THR A 245 -17.69 11.89 7.79
N HIS A 246 -17.50 11.82 6.47
CA HIS A 246 -18.47 11.20 5.56
C HIS A 246 -18.78 9.75 5.95
N LEU A 247 -17.75 8.94 6.27
CA LEU A 247 -17.95 7.54 6.65
C LEU A 247 -18.72 7.38 7.96
N SER A 248 -18.46 8.22 8.95
CA SER A 248 -19.19 8.18 10.21
C SER A 248 -20.65 8.58 10.04
N ASP A 249 -20.92 9.64 9.28
CA ASP A 249 -22.28 10.10 8.99
C ASP A 249 -23.05 9.07 8.16
N PHE A 250 -22.36 8.44 7.19
CA PHE A 250 -22.93 7.36 6.39
C PHE A 250 -23.31 6.16 7.25
N ALA A 251 -22.45 5.71 8.15
CA ALA A 251 -22.76 4.62 9.07
C ALA A 251 -23.99 4.93 9.95
N GLN A 252 -24.09 6.16 10.47
CA GLN A 252 -25.26 6.60 11.24
C GLN A 252 -26.53 6.64 10.38
N SER A 253 -26.46 7.07 9.13
CA SER A 253 -27.60 7.09 8.20
C SER A 253 -28.13 5.68 7.89
N LEU A 254 -27.28 4.66 7.97
CA LEU A 254 -27.67 3.25 7.86
C LEU A 254 -28.37 2.71 9.12
N GLY A 255 -28.43 3.50 10.20
CA GLY A 255 -29.00 3.11 11.50
C GLY A 255 -28.06 2.31 12.39
N LEU A 256 -26.75 2.31 12.08
CA LEU A 256 -25.73 1.61 12.88
C LEU A 256 -25.40 2.41 14.16
N LYS A 257 -25.18 1.71 15.27
CA LYS A 257 -24.68 2.30 16.51
C LYS A 257 -23.18 2.56 16.37
N VAL A 258 -22.83 3.83 16.12
CA VAL A 258 -21.46 4.27 15.86
C VAL A 258 -20.81 4.80 17.11
N HIS A 259 -19.59 4.39 17.39
CA HIS A 259 -18.70 5.01 18.38
C HIS A 259 -17.49 5.66 17.70
N LEU A 260 -17.22 6.92 18.05
CA LEU A 260 -16.05 7.66 17.57
C LEU A 260 -15.09 7.88 18.74
N MET A 261 -13.93 7.25 18.70
CA MET A 261 -12.92 7.43 19.76
C MET A 261 -12.20 8.77 19.69
N LYS A 262 -12.07 9.32 18.46
CA LYS A 262 -11.35 10.58 18.18
C LYS A 262 -11.90 11.25 16.93
N PRO A 263 -11.61 12.55 16.73
CA PRO A 263 -11.86 13.20 15.45
C PRO A 263 -11.13 12.49 14.31
N LEU A 264 -11.84 12.14 13.24
CA LEU A 264 -11.31 11.32 12.15
C LEU A 264 -10.41 12.10 11.19
N ASN A 265 -10.42 13.43 11.25
CA ASN A 265 -9.75 14.30 10.26
C ASN A 265 -8.40 14.87 10.71
N ASN A 266 -8.11 14.93 12.02
CA ASN A 266 -6.88 15.51 12.56
C ASN A 266 -6.56 14.89 13.92
N ALA A 267 -5.88 13.76 13.96
CA ALA A 267 -5.43 13.18 15.22
C ALA A 267 -3.96 13.54 15.49
N PRO A 268 -3.57 13.92 16.71
CA PRO A 268 -2.16 14.04 17.08
C PRO A 268 -1.52 12.65 17.15
N SER A 269 -0.33 12.52 16.59
CA SER A 269 0.43 11.28 16.42
C SER A 269 0.94 10.59 17.70
N HIS A 270 0.63 11.09 18.90
CA HIS A 270 1.13 10.56 20.16
C HIS A 270 -0.03 10.34 21.13
N LEU A 271 -0.65 9.19 21.08
CA LEU A 271 -1.63 8.81 22.09
C LEU A 271 -1.34 7.39 22.58
N PRO A 272 -1.33 7.19 23.92
CA PRO A 272 -1.22 5.84 24.50
C PRO A 272 -2.40 4.98 24.05
N SER A 273 -2.24 3.66 24.15
CA SER A 273 -3.31 2.69 23.93
C SER A 273 -4.52 3.08 24.76
N ILE A 274 -5.57 3.52 24.12
CA ILE A 274 -6.84 3.79 24.79
C ILE A 274 -7.63 2.49 24.68
N PRO A 275 -8.08 1.87 25.79
CA PRO A 275 -8.96 0.72 25.68
C PRO A 275 -10.20 1.11 24.86
N LEU A 276 -10.64 0.19 24.03
CA LEU A 276 -11.88 0.34 23.27
C LEU A 276 -13.05 0.33 24.28
N PRO A 277 -14.15 1.04 23.99
CA PRO A 277 -15.33 1.02 24.84
C PRO A 277 -15.98 -0.36 24.83
N ASP A 278 -16.86 -0.62 25.80
CA ASP A 278 -17.62 -1.86 25.86
C ASP A 278 -18.37 -2.11 24.54
N PRO A 279 -18.10 -3.23 23.85
CA PRO A 279 -18.72 -3.54 22.57
C PRO A 279 -20.25 -3.77 22.65
N ALA A 280 -20.85 -3.87 23.84
CA ALA A 280 -22.28 -3.87 23.99
C ALA A 280 -22.91 -2.51 23.58
N THR A 281 -22.13 -1.42 23.63
CA THR A 281 -22.61 -0.06 23.38
C THR A 281 -22.53 0.39 21.92
N TRP A 282 -21.81 -0.33 21.06
CA TRP A 282 -21.59 0.05 19.68
C TRP A 282 -21.64 -1.17 18.74
N GLN A 283 -21.83 -0.92 17.47
CA GLN A 283 -21.75 -1.90 16.37
C GLN A 283 -20.55 -1.63 15.47
N VAL A 284 -20.27 -0.34 15.25
CA VAL A 284 -19.11 0.15 14.48
C VAL A 284 -18.30 1.10 15.35
N CYS A 285 -17.02 0.83 15.52
CA CYS A 285 -16.09 1.69 16.25
C CYS A 285 -15.04 2.25 15.29
N PHE A 286 -15.02 3.56 15.12
CA PHE A 286 -13.94 4.29 14.44
C PHE A 286 -12.91 4.74 15.49
N THR A 287 -11.71 4.19 15.41
CA THR A 287 -10.66 4.50 16.40
C THR A 287 -9.97 5.84 16.15
N GLY A 288 -10.06 6.38 14.94
CA GLY A 288 -9.16 7.43 14.47
C GLY A 288 -7.74 6.89 14.24
N GLU A 289 -6.77 7.79 14.08
CA GLU A 289 -5.36 7.41 13.96
C GLU A 289 -4.86 6.77 15.26
N VAL A 290 -4.17 5.67 15.12
CA VAL A 290 -3.51 4.95 16.22
C VAL A 290 -2.00 4.94 16.00
N ALA A 291 -1.23 4.74 17.07
CA ALA A 291 0.21 4.54 16.94
C ALA A 291 0.50 3.31 16.06
N ASN A 292 1.49 3.43 15.19
CA ASN A 292 1.83 2.37 14.24
C ASN A 292 2.14 1.03 14.91
N GLU A 293 2.69 1.07 16.13
CA GLU A 293 3.04 -0.09 16.93
C GLU A 293 1.81 -0.87 17.41
N LEU A 294 0.66 -0.19 17.47
CA LEU A 294 -0.61 -0.80 17.87
C LEU A 294 -1.36 -1.44 16.70
N VAL A 295 -1.06 -1.08 15.46
CA VAL A 295 -1.75 -1.63 14.28
C VAL A 295 -1.73 -3.16 14.27
N PRO A 296 -0.58 -3.86 14.53
CA PRO A 296 -0.58 -5.32 14.64
C PRO A 296 -1.46 -5.86 15.77
N VAL A 297 -1.57 -5.14 16.90
CA VAL A 297 -2.45 -5.56 18.02
C VAL A 297 -3.91 -5.52 17.59
N PHE A 298 -4.32 -4.44 16.90
CA PHE A 298 -5.67 -4.36 16.33
C PHE A 298 -5.93 -5.52 15.36
N ILE A 299 -5.03 -5.76 14.40
CA ILE A 299 -5.21 -6.82 13.39
C ILE A 299 -5.32 -8.20 14.08
N ASN A 300 -4.46 -8.50 15.03
CA ASN A 300 -4.49 -9.79 15.76
C ASN A 300 -5.74 -9.95 16.65
N SER A 301 -6.42 -8.87 17.01
CA SER A 301 -7.68 -8.95 17.78
C SER A 301 -8.89 -9.38 16.95
N TRP A 302 -8.80 -9.27 15.61
CA TRP A 302 -9.89 -9.55 14.69
C TRP A 302 -10.02 -11.03 14.36
N ASP A 303 -11.22 -11.45 14.02
CA ASP A 303 -11.52 -12.76 13.45
C ASP A 303 -11.42 -12.73 11.93
N ILE A 304 -11.77 -11.59 11.33
CA ILE A 304 -11.79 -11.38 9.88
C ILE A 304 -11.29 -9.96 9.59
N ALA A 305 -10.33 -9.83 8.68
CA ALA A 305 -9.91 -8.55 8.13
C ALA A 305 -10.65 -8.23 6.83
N THR A 306 -10.74 -6.96 6.47
CA THR A 306 -11.47 -6.53 5.28
C THR A 306 -10.70 -5.53 4.42
N ALA A 307 -10.89 -5.63 3.09
CA ALA A 307 -10.32 -4.69 2.13
C ALA A 307 -11.28 -4.53 0.93
N PRO A 308 -12.42 -3.82 1.10
CA PRO A 308 -13.51 -3.72 0.13
C PRO A 308 -13.23 -2.68 -0.97
N TYR A 309 -12.17 -2.85 -1.75
CA TYR A 309 -11.79 -1.90 -2.78
C TYR A 309 -12.90 -1.72 -3.83
N PRO A 310 -13.39 -0.49 -4.09
CA PRO A 310 -14.29 -0.23 -5.20
C PRO A 310 -13.56 -0.42 -6.54
N GLY A 311 -14.30 -0.72 -7.58
CA GLY A 311 -13.80 -0.80 -8.95
C GLY A 311 -13.24 0.54 -9.47
N GLY A 312 -13.62 0.96 -10.62
CA GLY A 312 -13.31 2.28 -11.16
C GLY A 312 -11.81 2.58 -11.26
N ARG A 313 -11.28 3.47 -10.39
CA ARG A 313 -9.85 3.82 -10.37
C ARG A 313 -8.98 2.60 -10.06
N ASN A 314 -9.40 1.79 -9.11
CA ASN A 314 -8.60 0.66 -8.66
C ASN A 314 -8.46 -0.42 -9.72
N GLU A 315 -9.46 -0.58 -10.60
CA GLU A 315 -9.38 -1.46 -11.78
C GLU A 315 -8.36 -0.98 -12.80
N LYS A 316 -8.26 0.33 -13.01
CA LYS A 316 -7.40 0.92 -14.05
C LYS A 316 -5.93 0.91 -13.71
N SER A 317 -5.58 1.40 -12.55
CA SER A 317 -4.19 1.55 -12.12
C SER A 317 -3.92 0.98 -10.74
N GLY A 318 -4.93 0.97 -9.86
CA GLY A 318 -4.85 0.39 -8.53
C GLY A 318 -3.65 0.84 -7.72
N GLY A 319 -3.05 -0.12 -7.04
CA GLY A 319 -1.85 0.04 -6.22
C GLY A 319 -1.60 -1.23 -5.40
N SER A 320 -0.38 -1.46 -4.97
CA SER A 320 -0.05 -2.64 -4.15
C SER A 320 -0.62 -2.50 -2.73
N SER A 321 -1.53 -3.41 -2.36
CA SER A 321 -2.21 -3.38 -1.07
C SER A 321 -1.29 -3.76 0.08
N MET A 322 -0.83 -2.80 0.85
CA MET A 322 -0.05 -3.08 2.07
C MET A 322 -0.90 -3.74 3.14
N LYS A 323 -2.14 -3.26 3.36
CA LYS A 323 -3.01 -3.76 4.42
C LYS A 323 -3.31 -5.26 4.33
N ILE A 324 -3.54 -5.81 3.11
CA ILE A 324 -3.76 -7.26 2.96
C ILE A 324 -2.51 -8.03 3.36
N ARG A 325 -1.31 -7.54 3.02
CA ARG A 325 -0.04 -8.15 3.43
C ARG A 325 0.20 -8.05 4.93
N GLU A 326 -0.22 -6.95 5.56
CA GLU A 326 -0.19 -6.78 7.02
C GLU A 326 -1.15 -7.75 7.72
N TYR A 327 -2.35 -7.96 7.16
CA TYR A 327 -3.30 -8.98 7.65
C TYR A 327 -2.70 -10.38 7.54
N PHE A 328 -2.11 -10.69 6.40
CA PHE A 328 -1.42 -11.96 6.17
C PHE A 328 -0.23 -12.15 7.11
N GLY A 329 0.56 -11.09 7.33
CA GLY A 329 1.64 -11.08 8.30
C GLY A 329 1.18 -11.46 9.71
N CYS A 330 -0.02 -11.02 10.10
CA CYS A 330 -0.64 -11.37 11.38
C CYS A 330 -1.40 -12.72 11.35
N GLY A 331 -1.49 -13.40 10.22
CA GLY A 331 -2.23 -14.66 10.09
C GLY A 331 -3.75 -14.51 10.15
N VAL A 332 -4.28 -13.35 9.71
CA VAL A 332 -5.72 -13.07 9.73
C VAL A 332 -6.29 -13.18 8.31
N PRO A 333 -7.34 -14.00 8.11
CA PRO A 333 -7.97 -14.16 6.80
C PRO A 333 -8.69 -12.87 6.39
N VAL A 334 -8.81 -12.64 5.07
CA VAL A 334 -9.38 -11.41 4.54
C VAL A 334 -10.59 -11.66 3.64
N VAL A 335 -11.59 -10.78 3.73
CA VAL A 335 -12.59 -10.60 2.67
C VAL A 335 -12.22 -9.34 1.89
N THR A 336 -12.05 -9.49 0.58
CA THR A 336 -11.69 -8.39 -0.30
C THR A 336 -12.44 -8.48 -1.62
N THR A 337 -12.41 -7.42 -2.39
CA THR A 337 -13.03 -7.38 -3.73
C THR A 337 -12.03 -7.82 -4.80
N ASP A 338 -12.55 -8.38 -5.87
CA ASP A 338 -11.76 -8.80 -7.04
C ASP A 338 -11.43 -7.60 -7.92
N VAL A 339 -10.26 -7.01 -7.70
CA VAL A 339 -9.80 -5.81 -8.40
C VAL A 339 -8.44 -6.07 -9.04
N ALA A 340 -8.44 -6.17 -10.35
CA ALA A 340 -7.24 -6.51 -11.14
C ALA A 340 -6.09 -5.50 -10.94
N GLY A 341 -6.40 -4.21 -10.82
CA GLY A 341 -5.38 -3.16 -10.60
C GLY A 341 -4.66 -3.26 -9.26
N ILE A 342 -5.23 -3.97 -8.28
CA ILE A 342 -4.63 -4.23 -6.96
C ILE A 342 -3.96 -5.61 -6.91
N GLY A 343 -4.33 -6.52 -7.84
CA GLY A 343 -3.80 -7.89 -7.85
C GLY A 343 -4.40 -8.76 -6.74
N THR A 344 -5.66 -8.51 -6.35
CA THR A 344 -6.30 -9.21 -5.22
C THR A 344 -6.43 -10.71 -5.47
N ARG A 345 -6.69 -11.15 -6.69
CA ARG A 345 -6.72 -12.59 -7.05
C ARG A 345 -5.41 -13.30 -6.70
N TRP A 346 -4.28 -12.72 -7.06
CA TRP A 346 -2.97 -13.28 -6.71
C TRP A 346 -2.74 -13.34 -5.20
N LEU A 347 -3.15 -12.28 -4.47
CA LEU A 347 -3.04 -12.26 -3.01
C LEU A 347 -3.89 -13.35 -2.35
N ILE A 348 -5.14 -13.53 -2.80
CA ILE A 348 -6.07 -14.47 -2.19
C ILE A 348 -5.75 -15.92 -2.59
N GLY A 349 -5.21 -16.14 -3.80
CA GLY A 349 -5.02 -17.47 -4.37
C GLY A 349 -6.34 -18.03 -4.88
N GLU A 350 -6.43 -18.25 -6.16
CA GLU A 350 -7.60 -18.95 -6.72
C GLU A 350 -7.55 -20.42 -6.31
N VAL A 351 -8.62 -20.89 -5.68
CA VAL A 351 -8.99 -22.30 -5.84
C VAL A 351 -9.68 -22.36 -7.21
N GLU A 352 -9.12 -23.15 -8.14
CA GLU A 352 -9.81 -23.44 -9.41
C GLU A 352 -11.20 -23.99 -9.10
N THR A 353 -12.19 -23.12 -9.01
CA THR A 353 -13.56 -23.54 -9.22
C THR A 353 -13.61 -23.93 -10.68
N GLU A 354 -13.93 -25.20 -10.96
CA GLU A 354 -14.19 -25.66 -12.32
C GLU A 354 -15.04 -24.61 -13.02
N ARG A 355 -14.45 -23.91 -13.99
CA ARG A 355 -15.21 -22.99 -14.86
C ARG A 355 -16.37 -23.80 -15.40
N GLY A 356 -17.58 -23.45 -15.00
CA GLY A 356 -18.75 -24.08 -15.52
C GLY A 356 -18.67 -24.08 -17.03
N ARG A 357 -18.59 -25.26 -17.65
CA ARG A 357 -18.53 -25.44 -19.09
C ARG A 357 -19.78 -24.91 -19.82
N ASN A 358 -20.72 -24.33 -19.11
CA ASN A 358 -22.05 -23.96 -19.60
C ASN A 358 -22.39 -22.50 -19.31
N GLY A 359 -21.56 -21.51 -19.62
CA GLY A 359 -22.00 -20.11 -19.73
C GLY A 359 -22.82 -19.54 -18.54
N GLU A 360 -22.74 -20.14 -17.36
CA GLU A 360 -23.41 -19.69 -16.16
C GLU A 360 -22.70 -18.47 -15.58
N THR A 361 -23.47 -17.52 -15.07
CA THR A 361 -23.06 -16.27 -14.42
C THR A 361 -21.90 -16.53 -13.45
N GLU A 362 -20.76 -15.83 -13.66
CA GLU A 362 -19.64 -15.85 -12.71
C GLU A 362 -20.15 -15.63 -11.29
N SER A 363 -19.79 -16.51 -10.36
CA SER A 363 -20.15 -16.38 -8.95
C SER A 363 -19.68 -15.03 -8.43
N LYS A 364 -20.57 -14.29 -7.76
CA LYS A 364 -20.24 -13.00 -7.15
C LYS A 364 -19.25 -13.12 -5.97
N VAL A 365 -19.05 -14.34 -5.48
CA VAL A 365 -18.19 -14.67 -4.33
C VAL A 365 -17.32 -15.86 -4.70
N THR A 366 -16.02 -15.74 -4.48
CA THR A 366 -15.03 -16.81 -4.72
C THR A 366 -14.24 -17.06 -3.45
N ILE A 367 -14.23 -18.33 -3.01
CA ILE A 367 -13.44 -18.77 -1.87
C ILE A 367 -12.03 -19.10 -2.38
N GLY A 368 -11.01 -18.45 -1.84
CA GLY A 368 -9.62 -18.70 -2.15
C GLY A 368 -8.86 -19.37 -0.99
N GLU A 369 -7.57 -19.56 -1.16
CA GLU A 369 -6.71 -20.21 -0.16
C GLU A 369 -6.50 -19.37 1.12
N ARG A 370 -6.49 -18.04 0.98
CA ARG A 370 -6.10 -17.07 2.02
C ARG A 370 -7.19 -16.07 2.37
N GLY A 371 -8.38 -16.22 1.79
CA GLY A 371 -9.50 -15.32 2.01
C GLY A 371 -10.61 -15.52 1.00
N VAL A 372 -11.52 -14.56 0.95
CA VAL A 372 -12.67 -14.55 0.05
C VAL A 372 -12.64 -13.34 -0.85
N LEU A 373 -12.84 -13.55 -2.16
CA LEU A 373 -13.03 -12.50 -3.17
C LEU A 373 -14.51 -12.29 -3.43
N THR A 374 -14.88 -11.03 -3.58
CA THR A 374 -16.24 -10.64 -3.99
C THR A 374 -16.17 -9.67 -5.16
N VAL A 375 -17.22 -9.55 -5.94
CA VAL A 375 -17.29 -8.51 -6.96
C VAL A 375 -17.22 -7.12 -6.32
N PRO A 376 -16.51 -6.15 -6.93
CA PRO A 376 -16.44 -4.79 -6.41
C PRO A 376 -17.80 -4.08 -6.47
N ASP A 377 -17.96 -3.08 -5.59
CA ASP A 377 -19.16 -2.21 -5.54
C ASP A 377 -20.49 -2.96 -5.28
N ASP A 378 -20.43 -4.16 -4.70
CA ASP A 378 -21.59 -4.99 -4.33
C ASP A 378 -21.55 -5.35 -2.84
N ALA A 379 -22.33 -4.63 -2.03
CA ALA A 379 -22.39 -4.84 -0.59
C ALA A 379 -23.09 -6.16 -0.20
N ASP A 380 -23.97 -6.69 -1.07
CA ASP A 380 -24.59 -8.00 -0.85
C ASP A 380 -23.59 -9.12 -1.00
N ALA A 381 -22.81 -9.10 -2.08
CA ALA A 381 -21.73 -10.06 -2.30
C ALA A 381 -20.67 -9.94 -1.19
N PHE A 382 -20.34 -8.72 -0.74
CA PHE A 382 -19.37 -8.52 0.34
C PHE A 382 -19.89 -9.07 1.67
N ALA A 383 -21.17 -8.88 1.97
CA ALA A 383 -21.82 -9.47 3.15
C ALA A 383 -21.82 -11.01 3.09
N GLU A 384 -22.12 -11.60 1.93
CA GLU A 384 -22.05 -13.06 1.72
C GLU A 384 -20.63 -13.59 1.98
N GLY A 385 -19.61 -12.94 1.42
CA GLY A 385 -18.22 -13.30 1.66
C GLY A 385 -17.83 -13.25 3.14
N LEU A 386 -18.32 -12.25 3.89
CA LEU A 386 -18.13 -12.17 5.34
C LEU A 386 -18.88 -13.28 6.08
N LEU A 387 -20.13 -13.58 5.70
CA LEU A 387 -20.94 -14.63 6.32
C LEU A 387 -20.31 -16.01 6.19
N ILE A 388 -19.66 -16.33 5.07
CA ILE A 388 -18.88 -17.55 4.89
C ILE A 388 -17.86 -17.70 6.02
N LEU A 389 -17.05 -16.66 6.25
CA LEU A 389 -16.03 -16.68 7.29
C LEU A 389 -16.60 -16.55 8.70
N ILE A 390 -17.72 -15.87 8.92
CA ILE A 390 -18.37 -15.78 10.23
C ILE A 390 -18.84 -17.17 10.69
N ARG A 391 -19.44 -17.93 9.80
CA ARG A 391 -20.04 -19.23 10.09
C ARG A 391 -19.01 -20.35 10.26
N ASP A 392 -17.85 -20.26 9.64
CA ASP A 392 -16.83 -21.32 9.64
C ASP A 392 -15.52 -20.87 10.30
N ALA A 393 -15.37 -21.23 11.57
CA ALA A 393 -14.15 -20.93 12.35
C ALA A 393 -12.93 -21.73 11.87
N SER A 394 -13.14 -22.97 11.42
CA SER A 394 -12.06 -23.83 10.90
C SER A 394 -11.48 -23.27 9.60
N LEU A 395 -12.36 -22.81 8.71
CA LEU A 395 -11.95 -22.14 7.47
C LEU A 395 -11.15 -20.87 7.76
N ARG A 396 -11.58 -20.03 8.72
CA ARG A 396 -10.81 -18.85 9.13
C ARG A 396 -9.39 -19.22 9.61
N GLU A 397 -9.29 -20.25 10.42
CA GLU A 397 -8.00 -20.70 10.95
C GLU A 397 -7.08 -21.21 9.82
N GLN A 398 -7.62 -22.04 8.93
CA GLN A 398 -6.86 -22.55 7.79
C GLN A 398 -6.38 -21.43 6.86
N MET A 399 -7.27 -20.52 6.49
CA MET A 399 -6.93 -19.36 5.64
C MET A 399 -5.89 -18.46 6.31
N GLY A 400 -5.99 -18.26 7.63
CA GLY A 400 -5.03 -17.47 8.39
C GLY A 400 -3.62 -18.09 8.37
N LYS A 401 -3.50 -19.42 8.51
CA LYS A 401 -2.23 -20.15 8.38
C LYS A 401 -1.64 -20.00 6.98
N ASN A 402 -2.45 -20.25 5.94
CA ASN A 402 -2.03 -20.08 4.55
C ASN A 402 -1.60 -18.64 4.24
N ALA A 403 -2.31 -17.66 4.78
CA ALA A 403 -2.00 -16.24 4.62
C ALA A 403 -0.63 -15.90 5.22
N ARG A 404 -0.34 -16.40 6.42
CA ARG A 404 0.96 -16.20 7.08
C ARG A 404 2.11 -16.85 6.29
N GLU A 405 1.96 -18.10 5.88
CA GLU A 405 2.95 -18.82 5.07
C GLU A 405 3.24 -18.07 3.75
N PHE A 406 2.20 -17.61 3.09
CA PHE A 406 2.34 -16.79 1.88
C PHE A 406 3.08 -15.46 2.15
N ALA A 407 2.77 -14.79 3.27
CA ALA A 407 3.45 -13.57 3.63
C ALA A 407 4.96 -13.80 3.88
N GLU A 408 5.32 -14.88 4.55
CA GLU A 408 6.71 -15.25 4.83
C GLU A 408 7.51 -15.56 3.56
N THR A 409 6.89 -16.24 2.62
CA THR A 409 7.55 -16.69 1.39
C THR A 409 7.60 -15.61 0.30
N HIS A 410 6.58 -14.73 0.20
CA HIS A 410 6.40 -13.85 -0.96
C HIS A 410 6.32 -12.35 -0.64
N CYS A 411 6.00 -11.98 0.61
CA CYS A 411 5.67 -10.59 0.92
C CYS A 411 6.69 -9.88 1.81
N SER A 412 7.84 -10.48 2.14
CA SER A 412 8.83 -9.80 2.99
C SER A 412 9.51 -8.63 2.24
N TRP A 413 9.89 -7.58 2.97
CA TRP A 413 10.70 -6.51 2.39
C TRP A 413 12.07 -6.99 1.92
N ASP A 414 12.61 -8.08 2.51
CA ASP A 414 13.86 -8.68 2.05
C ASP A 414 13.71 -9.33 0.68
N GLU A 415 12.55 -9.95 0.39
CA GLU A 415 12.25 -10.46 -0.95
C GLU A 415 12.07 -9.32 -1.96
N VAL A 416 11.38 -8.23 -1.59
CA VAL A 416 11.25 -7.01 -2.40
C VAL A 416 12.63 -6.42 -2.73
N ALA A 417 13.51 -6.32 -1.74
CA ALA A 417 14.87 -5.85 -1.93
C ALA A 417 15.67 -6.76 -2.88
N ARG A 418 15.58 -8.08 -2.70
CA ARG A 418 16.24 -9.07 -3.57
C ARG A 418 15.78 -8.94 -5.03
N GLN A 419 14.47 -8.80 -5.27
CA GLN A 419 13.91 -8.60 -6.60
C GLN A 419 14.35 -7.25 -7.20
N THR A 420 14.41 -6.19 -6.40
CA THR A 420 14.86 -4.87 -6.82
C THR A 420 16.33 -4.91 -7.24
N VAL A 421 17.20 -5.56 -6.45
CA VAL A 421 18.61 -5.76 -6.78
C VAL A 421 18.78 -6.55 -8.08
N LYS A 422 18.02 -7.63 -8.24
CA LYS A 422 18.03 -8.43 -9.48
C LYS A 422 17.64 -7.61 -10.71
N ALA A 423 16.65 -6.73 -10.57
CA ALA A 423 16.26 -5.81 -11.65
C ALA A 423 17.41 -4.85 -12.00
N PHE A 424 18.14 -4.32 -11.02
CA PHE A 424 19.32 -3.46 -11.24
C PHE A 424 20.49 -4.21 -11.87
N GLU A 425 20.79 -5.43 -11.43
CA GLU A 425 21.85 -6.26 -12.02
C GLU A 425 21.61 -6.56 -13.49
N GLY A 426 20.35 -6.73 -13.89
CA GLY A 426 19.96 -6.86 -15.30
C GLY A 426 20.43 -5.67 -16.15
N VAL A 427 20.34 -4.46 -15.61
CA VAL A 427 20.83 -3.22 -16.25
C VAL A 427 22.35 -3.28 -16.50
N PHE A 428 23.14 -3.64 -15.48
CA PHE A 428 24.60 -3.67 -15.57
C PHE A 428 25.11 -4.76 -16.53
N ARG A 429 24.38 -5.88 -16.67
CA ARG A 429 24.72 -6.93 -17.66
C ARG A 429 24.53 -6.45 -19.09
N VAL A 430 23.43 -5.73 -19.36
CA VAL A 430 23.12 -5.18 -20.69
C VAL A 430 24.16 -4.08 -21.07
N GLU A 431 24.53 -3.19 -20.14
CA GLU A 431 25.53 -2.17 -20.40
C GLU A 431 26.92 -2.78 -20.70
N ARG A 432 27.33 -3.84 -19.99
CA ARG A 432 28.61 -4.54 -20.22
C ARG A 432 28.62 -5.32 -21.53
N SER A 433 27.48 -5.80 -22.01
CA SER A 433 27.37 -6.52 -23.30
C SER A 433 27.39 -5.60 -24.52
N GLY A 434 27.38 -4.27 -24.35
CA GLY A 434 27.36 -3.31 -25.46
C GLY A 434 26.02 -3.21 -26.20
N LEU A 435 25.02 -3.96 -25.77
CA LEU A 435 23.66 -3.92 -26.33
C LEU A 435 22.91 -2.70 -25.73
N ARG A 436 23.11 -1.53 -26.33
CA ARG A 436 22.19 -0.39 -26.07
C ARG A 436 20.85 -0.71 -26.76
N PHE A 437 19.79 -0.76 -25.99
CA PHE A 437 18.44 -0.70 -26.59
C PHE A 437 18.33 0.61 -27.39
N LYS A 438 18.24 0.45 -28.72
CA LYS A 438 17.99 1.55 -29.66
C LYS A 438 16.56 2.07 -29.51
#